data_fa10dd13a451fdb1f0909b52bd4981ff
#
_entry.id   fa10dd13a451fdb1f0909b52bd4981ff
#
_cell.length_a   1.000
_cell.length_b   1.000
_cell.length_c   1.000
_cell.angle_alpha   90.00
_cell.angle_beta   90.00
_cell.angle_gamma   90.00
#
_symmetry.space_group_name_H-M   'P 1'
#
loop_
_entity.id
_entity.type
_entity.pdbx_description
1 polymer ?
#
loop_
_entity_poly.entity_id
_entity_poly.type
_entity_poly.pdbx_seq_one_letter_code
_entity_poly.pdbx_strand_id
1 'polypeptide(L)'
;VQQLEMESLGKVPNKDSEFKKTGQIIFGGYGPIAQHSFFQLIHQGSQELCVDIIAVEGDTLAYAQAITQSKLFSKGANNLKEIEKINGNIPTNLFILKELNPFSLGYLIASWEHRVYVTSVMLQINAFDQFGVNAGKIYTKKYLQDNGA
;
A
#
# COMPACT_ATOMS: atom_id res chain seq x y z
N VAL A 1 -2.24 6.24 -4.75
CA VAL A 1 -1.84 4.83 -4.64
C VAL A 1 -2.98 3.99 -4.08
N GLN A 2 -3.54 4.30 -2.91
CA GLN A 2 -4.60 3.49 -2.28
C GLN A 2 -5.77 3.20 -3.23
N GLN A 3 -6.39 4.22 -3.81
CA GLN A 3 -7.50 4.02 -4.76
C GLN A 3 -7.06 3.20 -5.98
N LEU A 4 -5.92 3.56 -6.58
CA LEU A 4 -5.40 2.88 -7.77
C LEU A 4 -5.21 1.36 -7.53
N GLU A 5 -4.59 0.98 -6.43
CA GLU A 5 -4.33 -0.43 -6.09
C GLU A 5 -5.63 -1.16 -5.70
N MET A 6 -6.38 -0.60 -4.74
CA MET A 6 -7.54 -1.29 -4.17
C MET A 6 -8.71 -1.39 -5.15
N GLU A 7 -8.93 -0.35 -5.96
CA GLU A 7 -10.00 -0.35 -6.96
C GLU A 7 -9.65 -1.22 -8.17
N SER A 8 -8.42 -1.14 -8.66
CA SER A 8 -8.01 -1.88 -9.86
C SER A 8 -7.73 -3.35 -9.60
N LEU A 9 -7.18 -3.70 -8.43
CA LEU A 9 -6.79 -5.08 -8.11
C LEU A 9 -7.78 -5.79 -7.18
N GLY A 10 -8.69 -5.06 -6.53
CA GLY A 10 -9.72 -5.63 -5.65
C GLY A 10 -10.85 -6.28 -6.44
N LYS A 11 -10.57 -7.36 -7.13
CA LYS A 11 -11.50 -8.05 -8.03
C LYS A 11 -11.80 -9.48 -7.53
N VAL A 12 -12.86 -10.06 -8.05
CA VAL A 12 -13.09 -11.49 -7.86
C VAL A 12 -11.95 -12.25 -8.51
N PRO A 13 -11.29 -13.19 -7.79
CA PRO A 13 -10.23 -13.99 -8.37
C PRO A 13 -10.69 -14.77 -9.60
N ASN A 14 -9.85 -14.83 -10.62
CA ASN A 14 -10.12 -15.69 -11.77
C ASN A 14 -10.06 -17.16 -11.31
N LYS A 15 -11.13 -17.91 -11.54
CA LYS A 15 -11.26 -19.32 -11.13
C LYS A 15 -10.20 -20.23 -11.76
N ASP A 16 -9.74 -19.88 -12.96
CA ASP A 16 -8.75 -20.64 -13.73
C ASP A 16 -7.30 -20.22 -13.42
N SER A 17 -7.11 -19.16 -12.63
CA SER A 17 -5.79 -18.71 -12.16
C SER A 17 -5.31 -19.52 -10.96
N GLU A 18 -3.99 -19.65 -10.82
CA GLU A 18 -3.36 -20.19 -9.62
C GLU A 18 -3.53 -19.23 -8.41
N PHE A 19 -3.70 -17.95 -8.66
CA PHE A 19 -3.90 -16.94 -7.62
C PHE A 19 -5.34 -16.95 -7.12
N LYS A 20 -5.53 -17.29 -5.85
CA LYS A 20 -6.86 -17.38 -5.20
C LYS A 20 -7.22 -16.11 -4.41
N LYS A 21 -6.31 -15.16 -4.30
CA LYS A 21 -6.52 -13.86 -3.65
C LYS A 21 -6.13 -12.74 -4.62
N THR A 22 -6.90 -11.66 -4.61
CA THR A 22 -6.67 -10.47 -5.41
C THR A 22 -6.79 -9.24 -4.53
N GLY A 23 -6.15 -8.16 -4.95
CA GLY A 23 -6.13 -6.92 -4.17
C GLY A 23 -5.38 -7.07 -2.85
N GLN A 24 -5.17 -5.96 -2.23
CA GLN A 24 -4.54 -5.84 -0.92
C GLN A 24 -5.08 -4.60 -0.22
N ILE A 25 -5.03 -4.58 1.10
CA ILE A 25 -5.39 -3.39 1.86
C ILE A 25 -4.18 -2.45 1.85
N ILE A 26 -4.38 -1.25 1.30
CA ILE A 26 -3.36 -0.21 1.22
C ILE A 26 -3.69 0.89 2.21
N PHE A 27 -2.77 1.19 3.08
CA PHE A 27 -2.80 2.37 3.93
C PHE A 27 -1.39 2.96 4.03
N GLY A 28 -1.29 4.22 4.40
CA GLY A 28 0.00 4.86 4.52
C GLY A 28 -0.14 6.30 5.00
N GLY A 29 1.00 6.97 5.14
CA GLY A 29 1.05 8.35 5.60
C GLY A 29 2.47 8.89 5.57
N TYR A 30 2.63 10.14 5.99
CA TYR A 30 3.93 10.76 6.15
C TYR A 30 4.70 10.06 7.27
N GLY A 31 5.89 9.52 6.95
CA GLY A 31 6.67 8.66 7.81
C GLY A 31 6.84 9.14 9.25
N PRO A 32 7.29 10.40 9.50
CA PRO A 32 7.41 10.95 10.84
C PRO A 32 6.12 10.90 11.69
N ILE A 33 4.95 11.04 11.05
CA ILE A 33 3.65 10.93 11.72
C ILE A 33 3.24 9.45 11.85
N ALA A 34 3.48 8.66 10.82
CA ALA A 34 3.12 7.25 10.76
C ALA A 34 3.79 6.40 11.87
N GLN A 35 4.97 6.80 12.35
CA GLN A 35 5.63 6.17 13.49
C GLN A 35 4.76 6.17 14.76
N HIS A 36 3.95 7.21 14.96
CA HIS A 36 3.02 7.34 16.09
C HIS A 36 1.63 6.74 15.82
N SER A 37 1.47 6.05 14.71
CA SER A 37 0.20 5.46 14.29
C SER A 37 0.34 3.95 14.10
N PHE A 38 0.83 3.50 12.98
CA PHE A 38 0.82 2.08 12.60
C PHE A 38 2.19 1.40 12.57
N PHE A 39 3.30 2.08 12.86
CA PHE A 39 4.61 1.43 12.86
C PHE A 39 4.74 0.40 13.98
N GLN A 40 4.05 0.58 15.11
CA GLN A 40 3.98 -0.43 16.16
C GLN A 40 3.43 -1.76 15.62
N LEU A 41 2.35 -1.71 14.84
CA LEU A 41 1.78 -2.89 14.19
C LEU A 41 2.76 -3.53 13.22
N ILE A 42 3.47 -2.72 12.41
CA ILE A 42 4.43 -3.24 11.44
C ILE A 42 5.59 -3.92 12.16
N HIS A 43 6.13 -3.32 13.22
CA HIS A 43 7.31 -3.84 13.91
C HIS A 43 7.07 -5.09 14.77
N GLN A 44 5.94 -5.15 15.46
CA GLN A 44 5.67 -6.19 16.47
C GLN A 44 4.35 -6.94 16.28
N GLY A 45 3.53 -6.52 15.32
CA GLY A 45 2.28 -7.22 15.01
C GLY A 45 2.52 -8.56 14.34
N SER A 46 1.47 -9.37 14.26
CA SER A 46 1.49 -10.71 13.66
C SER A 46 0.96 -10.75 12.22
N GLN A 47 0.67 -9.58 11.65
CA GLN A 47 0.11 -9.47 10.30
C GLN A 47 1.22 -9.63 9.25
N GLU A 48 0.92 -10.34 8.17
CA GLU A 48 1.78 -10.35 6.98
C GLU A 48 1.59 -9.05 6.22
N LEU A 49 2.66 -8.27 6.15
CA LEU A 49 2.67 -6.95 5.55
C LEU A 49 3.85 -6.82 4.58
N CYS A 50 3.74 -5.92 3.63
CA CYS A 50 4.87 -5.41 2.85
C CYS A 50 4.86 -3.87 2.93
N VAL A 51 6.03 -3.26 2.78
CA VAL A 51 6.21 -1.83 2.97
C VAL A 51 6.89 -1.21 1.76
N ASP A 52 6.26 -0.19 1.20
CA ASP A 52 6.86 0.71 0.21
C ASP A 52 7.16 2.05 0.89
N ILE A 53 8.44 2.42 0.95
CA ILE A 53 8.89 3.71 1.48
C ILE A 53 9.32 4.59 0.32
N ILE A 54 8.80 5.81 0.27
CA ILE A 54 9.24 6.85 -0.67
C ILE A 54 9.97 7.92 0.15
N ALA A 55 11.23 8.14 -0.16
CA ALA A 55 12.09 9.12 0.48
C ALA A 55 12.58 10.17 -0.52
N VAL A 56 12.76 11.39 -0.06
CA VAL A 56 13.32 12.48 -0.87
C VAL A 56 14.65 12.91 -0.24
N GLU A 57 15.71 12.95 -1.03
CA GLU A 57 17.01 13.49 -0.59
C GLU A 57 16.84 14.98 -0.22
N GLY A 58 17.56 15.43 0.79
CA GLY A 58 17.53 16.83 1.24
C GLY A 58 16.64 17.13 2.45
N ASP A 59 15.60 16.35 2.74
CA ASP A 59 14.93 16.36 4.06
C ASP A 59 15.70 15.44 5.00
N THR A 60 16.61 16.02 5.79
CA THR A 60 17.56 15.23 6.57
C THR A 60 16.91 14.34 7.62
N LEU A 61 15.84 14.78 8.27
CA LEU A 61 15.17 13.98 9.30
C LEU A 61 14.29 12.89 8.68
N ALA A 62 13.38 13.24 7.79
CA ALA A 62 12.50 12.27 7.15
C ALA A 62 13.26 11.27 6.29
N TYR A 63 14.31 11.71 5.60
CA TYR A 63 15.20 10.84 4.84
C TYR A 63 15.95 9.85 5.75
N ALA A 64 16.56 10.33 6.83
CA ALA A 64 17.24 9.46 7.80
C ALA A 64 16.31 8.44 8.43
N GLN A 65 15.07 8.85 8.77
CA GLN A 65 14.04 7.95 9.27
C GLN A 65 13.64 6.90 8.21
N ALA A 66 13.44 7.29 6.96
CA ALA A 66 13.11 6.37 5.88
C ALA A 66 14.17 5.28 5.70
N ILE A 67 15.45 5.67 5.66
CA ILE A 67 16.59 4.75 5.57
C ILE A 67 16.66 3.82 6.78
N THR A 68 16.49 4.36 7.98
CA THR A 68 16.55 3.58 9.22
C THR A 68 15.40 2.60 9.31
N GLN A 69 14.17 3.06 9.06
CA GLN A 69 12.97 2.22 9.13
C GLN A 69 12.98 1.12 8.08
N SER A 70 13.45 1.40 6.87
CA SER A 70 13.58 0.35 5.84
C SER A 70 14.50 -0.80 6.28
N LYS A 71 15.58 -0.48 6.98
CA LYS A 71 16.49 -1.48 7.55
C LYS A 71 15.84 -2.26 8.70
N LEU A 72 15.14 -1.56 9.59
CA LEU A 72 14.46 -2.20 10.72
C LEU A 72 13.32 -3.11 10.25
N PHE A 73 12.53 -2.71 9.28
CA PHE A 73 11.48 -3.56 8.72
C PHE A 73 12.07 -4.81 8.06
N SER A 74 13.12 -4.66 7.27
CA SER A 74 13.70 -5.79 6.54
C SER A 74 14.55 -6.71 7.41
N LYS A 75 15.33 -6.18 8.35
CA LYS A 75 16.35 -6.94 9.11
C LYS A 75 16.02 -7.12 10.59
N GLY A 76 15.06 -6.36 11.12
CA GLY A 76 14.85 -6.27 12.55
C GLY A 76 15.98 -5.52 13.26
N ALA A 77 16.02 -5.64 14.57
CA ALA A 77 17.08 -5.10 15.41
C ALA A 77 17.57 -6.17 16.39
N ASN A 78 18.87 -6.33 16.45
CA ASN A 78 19.56 -7.16 17.45
C ASN A 78 19.86 -6.33 18.71
N ASN A 79 20.11 -6.99 19.82
CA ASN A 79 20.50 -6.35 21.11
C ASN A 79 19.40 -5.53 21.80
N LEU A 80 18.14 -5.81 21.49
CA LEU A 80 16.99 -5.29 22.22
C LEU A 80 16.54 -6.28 23.30
N LYS A 81 15.89 -5.78 24.35
CA LYS A 81 15.18 -6.65 25.30
C LYS A 81 14.07 -7.40 24.58
N GLU A 82 13.67 -8.56 25.12
CA GLU A 82 12.66 -9.41 24.47
C GLU A 82 11.34 -8.65 24.20
N ILE A 83 10.93 -7.80 25.14
CA ILE A 83 9.71 -6.97 25.00
C ILE A 83 9.85 -5.86 23.94
N GLU A 84 11.08 -5.48 23.60
CA GLU A 84 11.40 -4.42 22.63
C GLU A 84 11.78 -5.00 21.26
N LYS A 85 11.70 -6.32 21.10
CA LYS A 85 12.11 -7.01 19.89
C LYS A 85 11.33 -6.53 18.68
N ILE A 86 12.07 -6.24 17.61
CA ILE A 86 11.52 -5.89 16.30
C ILE A 86 11.64 -7.11 15.39
N ASN A 87 10.50 -7.54 14.83
CA ASN A 87 10.41 -8.78 14.08
C ASN A 87 11.35 -8.82 12.86
N GLY A 88 11.42 -7.73 12.10
CA GLY A 88 12.16 -7.75 10.83
C GLY A 88 11.50 -8.67 9.80
N ASN A 89 12.25 -9.04 8.78
CA ASN A 89 11.83 -9.95 7.70
C ASN A 89 10.54 -9.50 6.96
N ILE A 90 10.29 -8.20 6.94
CA ILE A 90 9.17 -7.60 6.23
C ILE A 90 9.66 -7.21 4.83
N PRO A 91 9.05 -7.70 3.75
CA PRO A 91 9.36 -7.26 2.40
C PRO A 91 9.24 -5.74 2.30
N THR A 92 10.34 -5.09 1.97
CA THR A 92 10.41 -3.62 2.01
C THR A 92 11.10 -3.10 0.76
N ASN A 93 10.42 -2.19 0.05
CA ASN A 93 11.00 -1.41 -1.03
C ASN A 93 11.30 0.01 -0.54
N LEU A 94 12.42 0.56 -0.99
CA LEU A 94 12.82 1.93 -0.72
C LEU A 94 13.02 2.66 -2.04
N PHE A 95 12.15 3.62 -2.32
CA PHE A 95 12.22 4.50 -3.48
C PHE A 95 12.84 5.81 -3.07
N ILE A 96 13.99 6.16 -3.66
CA ILE A 96 14.71 7.39 -3.36
C ILE A 96 14.56 8.35 -4.53
N LEU A 97 13.97 9.50 -4.27
CA LEU A 97 13.90 10.62 -5.20
C LEU A 97 15.01 11.62 -4.88
N LYS A 98 15.72 12.09 -5.88
CA LYS A 98 16.69 13.19 -5.69
C LYS A 98 16.02 14.49 -5.24
N GLU A 99 14.84 14.74 -5.77
CA GLU A 99 14.02 15.91 -5.44
C GLU A 99 12.54 15.61 -5.67
N LEU A 100 11.67 16.30 -4.97
CA LEU A 100 10.23 16.26 -5.20
C LEU A 100 9.84 17.44 -6.11
N ASN A 101 9.61 17.13 -7.36
CA ASN A 101 9.16 18.07 -8.37
C ASN A 101 8.08 17.43 -9.26
N PRO A 102 7.43 18.17 -10.17
CA PRO A 102 6.37 17.62 -11.04
C PRO A 102 6.82 16.43 -11.87
N PHE A 103 8.07 16.39 -12.31
CA PHE A 103 8.62 15.26 -13.08
C PHE A 103 8.72 14.00 -12.24
N SER A 104 9.35 14.07 -11.05
CA SER A 104 9.51 12.92 -10.16
C SER A 104 8.17 12.40 -9.64
N LEU A 105 7.22 13.29 -9.37
CA LEU A 105 5.86 12.92 -9.00
C LEU A 105 5.13 12.20 -10.15
N GLY A 106 5.19 12.75 -11.37
CA GLY A 106 4.62 12.11 -12.56
C GLY A 106 5.23 10.74 -12.84
N TYR A 107 6.55 10.61 -12.67
CA TYR A 107 7.25 9.33 -12.77
C TYR A 107 6.74 8.29 -11.75
N LEU A 108 6.57 8.69 -10.48
CA LEU A 108 6.00 7.81 -9.46
C LEU A 108 4.58 7.35 -9.81
N ILE A 109 3.71 8.28 -10.22
CA ILE A 109 2.33 7.96 -10.60
C ILE A 109 2.34 6.93 -11.74
N ALA A 110 3.05 7.21 -12.83
CA ALA A 110 3.14 6.30 -13.98
C ALA A 110 3.73 4.93 -13.61
N SER A 111 4.74 4.91 -12.73
CA SER A 111 5.33 3.66 -12.24
C SER A 111 4.31 2.81 -11.47
N TRP A 112 3.46 3.44 -10.66
CA TRP A 112 2.39 2.74 -9.94
C TRP A 112 1.28 2.26 -10.88
N GLU A 113 0.89 3.04 -11.87
CA GLU A 113 -0.07 2.63 -12.89
C GLU A 113 0.43 1.40 -13.66
N HIS A 114 1.69 1.41 -14.09
CA HIS A 114 2.30 0.24 -14.73
C HIS A 114 2.37 -0.98 -13.81
N ARG A 115 2.76 -0.79 -12.55
CA ARG A 115 2.78 -1.87 -11.56
C ARG A 115 1.41 -2.52 -11.41
N VAL A 116 0.36 -1.71 -11.26
CA VAL A 116 -1.01 -2.20 -11.12
C VAL A 116 -1.47 -2.93 -12.38
N TYR A 117 -1.19 -2.38 -13.55
CA TYR A 117 -1.52 -3.04 -14.81
C TYR A 117 -0.83 -4.41 -14.96
N VAL A 118 0.49 -4.46 -14.75
CA VAL A 118 1.24 -5.72 -14.82
C VAL A 118 0.73 -6.73 -13.80
N THR A 119 0.45 -6.29 -12.58
CA THR A 119 -0.12 -7.16 -11.54
C THR A 119 -1.48 -7.71 -11.96
N SER A 120 -2.35 -6.89 -12.56
CA SER A 120 -3.66 -7.35 -13.05
C SER A 120 -3.54 -8.43 -14.12
N VAL A 121 -2.57 -8.28 -15.03
CA VAL A 121 -2.27 -9.29 -16.05
C VAL A 121 -1.78 -10.60 -15.42
N MET A 122 -0.87 -10.51 -14.45
CA MET A 122 -0.38 -11.68 -13.72
C MET A 122 -1.50 -12.40 -12.98
N LEU A 123 -2.39 -11.66 -12.33
CA LEU A 123 -3.56 -12.20 -11.62
C LEU A 123 -4.69 -12.66 -12.55
N GLN A 124 -4.59 -12.38 -13.85
CA GLN A 124 -5.61 -12.68 -14.87
C GLN A 124 -6.96 -12.04 -14.55
N ILE A 125 -6.95 -10.77 -14.14
CA ILE A 125 -8.13 -9.97 -13.82
C ILE A 125 -8.17 -8.69 -14.67
N ASN A 126 -9.36 -8.09 -14.79
CA ASN A 126 -9.51 -6.80 -15.46
C ASN A 126 -9.38 -5.65 -14.45
N ALA A 127 -8.33 -4.82 -14.61
CA ALA A 127 -8.11 -3.65 -13.76
C ALA A 127 -9.13 -2.51 -14.00
N PHE A 128 -9.83 -2.51 -15.13
CA PHE A 128 -10.59 -1.35 -15.61
C PHE A 128 -12.10 -1.43 -15.36
N ASP A 129 -12.60 -2.46 -14.70
CA ASP A 129 -14.01 -2.56 -14.30
C ASP A 129 -14.20 -2.23 -12.81
N GLN A 130 -15.45 -1.98 -12.37
CA GLN A 130 -15.80 -1.56 -11.02
C GLN A 130 -17.15 -2.11 -10.57
N PHE A 131 -17.44 -3.35 -10.89
CA PHE A 131 -18.75 -3.96 -10.60
C PHE A 131 -19.13 -3.91 -9.11
N GLY A 132 -18.17 -4.07 -8.20
CA GLY A 132 -18.42 -4.02 -6.75
C GLY A 132 -18.97 -2.67 -6.27
N VAL A 133 -18.52 -1.57 -6.86
CA VAL A 133 -19.00 -0.22 -6.49
C VAL A 133 -20.37 0.08 -7.08
N ASN A 134 -20.70 -0.49 -8.24
CA ASN A 134 -21.94 -0.22 -8.95
C ASN A 134 -23.18 -0.67 -8.16
N ALA A 135 -23.11 -1.81 -7.51
CA ALA A 135 -24.19 -2.32 -6.67
C ALA A 135 -24.61 -1.31 -5.58
N GLY A 136 -23.61 -0.73 -4.88
CA GLY A 136 -23.86 0.29 -3.86
C GLY A 136 -24.64 1.49 -4.38
N LYS A 137 -24.30 1.98 -5.58
CA LYS A 137 -25.01 3.10 -6.22
C LYS A 137 -26.47 2.76 -6.55
N ILE A 138 -26.72 1.56 -7.06
CA ILE A 138 -28.07 1.09 -7.41
C ILE A 138 -28.93 0.99 -6.13
N TYR A 139 -28.44 0.33 -5.09
CA TYR A 139 -29.18 0.15 -3.84
C TYR A 139 -29.40 1.48 -3.10
N THR A 140 -28.43 2.39 -3.11
CA THR A 140 -28.59 3.73 -2.53
C THR A 140 -29.71 4.49 -3.24
N LYS A 141 -29.74 4.46 -4.58
CA LYS A 141 -30.82 5.12 -5.35
C LYS A 141 -32.19 4.53 -5.01
N LYS A 142 -32.28 3.20 -4.90
CA LYS A 142 -33.52 2.53 -4.51
C LYS A 142 -33.96 2.96 -3.11
N TYR A 143 -33.05 2.97 -2.13
CA TYR A 143 -33.34 3.41 -0.77
C TYR A 143 -33.91 4.84 -0.72
N LEU A 144 -33.32 5.78 -1.47
CA LEU A 144 -33.83 7.14 -1.54
C LEU A 144 -35.24 7.20 -2.15
N GLN A 145 -35.51 6.43 -3.20
CA GLN A 145 -36.85 6.36 -3.80
C GLN A 145 -37.89 5.79 -2.84
N ASP A 146 -37.57 4.73 -2.11
CA ASP A 146 -38.48 4.06 -1.19
C ASP A 146 -38.76 4.89 0.09
N ASN A 147 -37.86 5.84 0.45
CA ASN A 147 -37.99 6.66 1.66
C ASN A 147 -38.25 8.15 1.39
N GLY A 148 -38.62 8.52 0.15
CA GLY A 148 -39.09 9.86 -0.19
C GLY A 148 -38.04 10.97 -0.11
N ALA A 149 -36.76 10.66 -0.34
CA ALA A 149 -35.65 11.62 -0.38
C ALA A 149 -35.23 11.96 -1.81
#